data_7c3dc43dc6e5ee097e098a69ccd784b3
#
_entry.id   7c3dc43dc6e5ee097e098a69ccd784b3
#
_cell.length_a   1.000
_cell.length_b   1.000
_cell.length_c   1.000
_cell.angle_alpha   90.00
_cell.angle_beta   90.00
_cell.angle_gamma   90.00
#
_symmetry.space_group_name_H-M   'P 1'
#
loop_
_entity.id
_entity.type
_entity.pdbx_description
1 polymer ?
#
loop_
_entity_poly.entity_id
_entity_poly.type
_entity_poly.pdbx_seq_one_letter_code
_entity_poly.pdbx_strand_id
1 'polypeptide(L)'
;SLNVCESKECDFSEVESTKTPEASDRWTPIAHDALVKEFREAVDNNPALDIVQEHHALHRYGQRYFGLFQVTGAGRKHGDDVGTVMCLRNSHDKAFRAGISAGDAPFVCSNLIFSNEIVLGRRHTTHIMRDLPQIVSRAIGQLMESWTTSDNRIDSYKSTDVDDRTAHDLILRGYKAGACGKTQIADIFNQWHKPEHENFEGRDLWSLQNAFTNVWRGNSLNVANRSSSLYGVLDTYAGAMAPQGELVQNAS
;
A
#
# COMPACT_ATOMS: atom_id res chain seq x y z
N SER A 1 -15.62 -1.23 1.41
CA SER A 1 -15.69 -2.64 1.86
C SER A 1 -14.46 -3.41 1.42
N LEU A 2 -13.87 -4.13 2.36
CA LEU A 2 -12.71 -5.00 2.16
C LEU A 2 -13.10 -6.27 1.38
N ASN A 3 -13.16 -6.18 0.04
CA ASN A 3 -13.26 -7.36 -0.81
C ASN A 3 -11.86 -7.95 -1.09
N VAL A 4 -11.18 -8.40 -0.05
CA VAL A 4 -9.91 -9.10 -0.18
C VAL A 4 -10.20 -10.60 -0.21
N CYS A 5 -10.09 -11.24 -1.37
CA CYS A 5 -10.07 -12.70 -1.52
C CYS A 5 -11.21 -13.45 -0.82
N GLU A 6 -12.47 -13.10 -1.08
CA GLU A 6 -13.64 -13.75 -0.46
C GLU A 6 -13.69 -13.64 1.09
N SER A 7 -12.99 -12.65 1.65
CA SER A 7 -13.03 -12.40 3.09
C SER A 7 -14.31 -11.66 3.48
N LYS A 8 -14.86 -12.01 4.64
CA LYS A 8 -15.99 -11.32 5.23
C LYS A 8 -15.48 -10.18 6.09
N GLU A 9 -15.91 -8.96 5.78
CA GLU A 9 -15.69 -7.79 6.65
C GLU A 9 -16.37 -8.04 8.00
N CYS A 10 -15.69 -7.70 9.09
CA CYS A 10 -16.13 -7.96 10.46
C CYS A 10 -15.68 -6.83 11.40
N ASP A 11 -16.30 -6.78 12.57
CA ASP A 11 -15.89 -5.89 13.64
C ASP A 11 -14.68 -6.46 14.40
N PHE A 12 -13.94 -5.59 15.09
CA PHE A 12 -12.79 -6.03 15.89
C PHE A 12 -13.17 -7.04 16.99
N SER A 13 -14.37 -6.96 17.55
CA SER A 13 -14.89 -7.94 18.51
C SER A 13 -14.98 -9.37 17.95
N GLU A 14 -15.26 -9.52 16.64
CA GLU A 14 -15.22 -10.83 15.97
C GLU A 14 -13.77 -11.32 15.83
N VAL A 15 -12.81 -10.42 15.60
CA VAL A 15 -11.38 -10.75 15.57
C VAL A 15 -10.91 -11.25 16.95
N GLU A 16 -11.28 -10.54 18.03
CA GLU A 16 -10.97 -10.92 19.42
C GLU A 16 -11.57 -12.27 19.81
N SER A 17 -12.77 -12.56 19.34
CA SER A 17 -13.45 -13.84 19.63
C SER A 17 -12.91 -15.03 18.82
N THR A 18 -12.05 -14.76 17.83
CA THR A 18 -11.48 -15.81 16.98
C THR A 18 -10.50 -16.69 17.77
N LYS A 19 -10.81 -17.99 17.86
CA LYS A 19 -9.98 -18.94 18.59
C LYS A 19 -8.60 -19.09 17.95
N THR A 20 -7.57 -18.87 18.74
CA THR A 20 -6.18 -19.14 18.35
C THR A 20 -5.87 -20.63 18.52
N PRO A 21 -5.29 -21.31 17.51
CA PRO A 21 -4.89 -22.71 17.64
C PRO A 21 -3.82 -22.91 18.72
N GLU A 22 -3.70 -24.13 19.21
CA GLU A 22 -2.62 -24.49 20.13
C GLU A 22 -1.25 -24.46 19.43
N ALA A 23 -0.23 -24.05 20.18
CA ALA A 23 1.13 -24.08 19.70
C ALA A 23 1.63 -25.53 19.54
N SER A 24 2.58 -25.73 18.63
CA SER A 24 3.34 -26.97 18.49
C SER A 24 4.85 -26.69 18.65
N ASP A 25 5.68 -27.75 18.70
CA ASP A 25 7.13 -27.64 18.97
C ASP A 25 7.87 -26.59 18.14
N ARG A 26 7.42 -26.34 16.91
CA ARG A 26 8.09 -25.44 15.96
C ARG A 26 7.21 -24.29 15.45
N TRP A 27 5.97 -24.21 15.95
CA TRP A 27 5.01 -23.26 15.45
C TRP A 27 4.20 -22.66 16.60
N THR A 28 4.30 -21.37 16.79
CA THR A 28 3.52 -20.61 17.78
C THR A 28 2.61 -19.64 17.04
N PRO A 29 1.29 -19.87 17.01
CA PRO A 29 0.36 -18.96 16.36
C PRO A 29 0.32 -17.62 17.09
N ILE A 30 0.21 -16.55 16.32
CA ILE A 30 -0.11 -15.21 16.84
C ILE A 30 -1.63 -15.11 16.84
N ALA A 31 -2.24 -14.78 17.97
CA ALA A 31 -3.65 -14.41 17.99
C ALA A 31 -3.89 -13.21 17.07
N HIS A 32 -4.98 -13.20 16.31
CA HIS A 32 -5.24 -12.11 15.36
C HIS A 32 -5.36 -10.77 16.06
N ASP A 33 -6.05 -10.72 17.19
CA ASP A 33 -6.21 -9.54 18.01
C ASP A 33 -4.88 -9.07 18.65
N ALA A 34 -3.99 -9.99 19.02
CA ALA A 34 -2.68 -9.63 19.56
C ALA A 34 -1.83 -8.85 18.53
N LEU A 35 -1.87 -9.24 17.25
CA LEU A 35 -1.21 -8.49 16.18
C LEU A 35 -1.78 -7.08 16.03
N VAL A 36 -3.09 -6.93 16.10
CA VAL A 36 -3.77 -5.63 16.02
C VAL A 36 -3.45 -4.76 17.22
N LYS A 37 -3.53 -5.31 18.42
CA LYS A 37 -3.24 -4.59 19.67
C LYS A 37 -1.80 -4.08 19.70
N GLU A 38 -0.84 -4.91 19.31
CA GLU A 38 0.56 -4.53 19.19
C GLU A 38 0.76 -3.38 18.18
N PHE A 39 0.06 -3.46 17.03
CA PHE A 39 0.12 -2.39 16.03
C PHE A 39 -0.46 -1.08 16.57
N ARG A 40 -1.64 -1.11 17.19
CA ARG A 40 -2.26 0.08 17.79
C ARG A 40 -1.37 0.69 18.87
N GLU A 41 -0.82 -0.13 19.78
CA GLU A 41 0.09 0.33 20.82
C GLU A 41 1.34 1.01 20.22
N ALA A 42 1.90 0.46 19.15
CA ALA A 42 3.06 1.06 18.50
C ALA A 42 2.74 2.37 17.80
N VAL A 43 1.53 2.55 17.25
CA VAL A 43 1.08 3.84 16.71
C VAL A 43 0.79 4.82 17.83
N ASP A 44 0.09 4.44 18.88
CA ASP A 44 -0.24 5.28 20.04
C ASP A 44 1.02 5.81 20.77
N ASN A 45 2.09 5.00 20.78
CA ASN A 45 3.38 5.40 21.33
C ASN A 45 4.18 6.35 20.42
N ASN A 46 3.71 6.62 19.21
CA ASN A 46 4.36 7.53 18.27
C ASN A 46 3.52 8.82 18.08
N PRO A 47 3.90 9.94 18.72
CA PRO A 47 3.10 11.17 18.67
C PRO A 47 2.98 11.82 17.29
N ALA A 48 3.72 11.32 16.31
CA ALA A 48 3.63 11.76 14.92
C ALA A 48 2.61 10.98 14.10
N LEU A 49 1.92 9.99 14.66
CA LEU A 49 1.01 9.11 13.94
C LEU A 49 -0.35 9.02 14.62
N ASP A 50 -1.40 8.96 13.81
CA ASP A 50 -2.76 8.68 14.26
C ASP A 50 -3.45 7.68 13.33
N ILE A 51 -4.23 6.74 13.90
CA ILE A 51 -5.12 5.86 13.14
C ILE A 51 -6.42 6.61 12.91
N VAL A 52 -6.73 6.92 11.65
CA VAL A 52 -7.97 7.64 11.26
C VAL A 52 -9.12 6.66 11.04
N GLN A 53 -8.82 5.50 10.45
CA GLN A 53 -9.82 4.50 10.11
C GLN A 53 -9.19 3.12 10.11
N GLU A 54 -9.99 2.12 10.52
CA GLU A 54 -9.58 0.73 10.46
C GLU A 54 -10.70 -0.15 9.92
N HIS A 55 -10.31 -1.21 9.21
CA HIS A 55 -11.19 -2.24 8.69
C HIS A 55 -10.59 -3.61 8.95
N HIS A 56 -11.42 -4.55 9.34
CA HIS A 56 -11.03 -5.92 9.60
C HIS A 56 -11.79 -6.90 8.73
N ALA A 57 -11.13 -7.99 8.35
CA ALA A 57 -11.78 -9.07 7.62
C ALA A 57 -11.24 -10.43 8.04
N LEU A 58 -12.12 -11.39 8.13
CA LEU A 58 -11.83 -12.79 8.41
C LEU A 58 -12.17 -13.66 7.20
N HIS A 59 -11.32 -14.65 6.95
CA HIS A 59 -11.49 -15.62 5.87
C HIS A 59 -11.31 -17.05 6.40
N ARG A 60 -11.93 -18.03 5.73
CA ARG A 60 -11.86 -19.46 6.11
C ARG A 60 -12.22 -19.72 7.57
N TYR A 61 -13.40 -19.28 7.98
CA TYR A 61 -13.90 -19.49 9.36
C TYR A 61 -12.94 -18.94 10.44
N GLY A 62 -12.37 -17.76 10.20
CA GLY A 62 -11.44 -17.12 11.14
C GLY A 62 -9.99 -17.64 11.07
N GLN A 63 -9.66 -18.55 10.15
CA GLN A 63 -8.29 -19.04 10.02
C GLN A 63 -7.32 -17.98 9.45
N ARG A 64 -7.83 -16.98 8.74
CA ARG A 64 -7.03 -15.92 8.10
C ARG A 64 -7.60 -14.56 8.45
N TYR A 65 -6.73 -13.67 8.81
CA TYR A 65 -7.04 -12.30 9.16
C TYR A 65 -6.37 -11.33 8.20
N PHE A 66 -7.09 -10.27 7.85
CA PHE A 66 -6.63 -9.11 7.12
C PHE A 66 -7.15 -7.84 7.80
N GLY A 67 -6.26 -6.90 8.09
CA GLY A 67 -6.60 -5.59 8.63
C GLY A 67 -6.08 -4.49 7.73
N LEU A 68 -6.86 -3.43 7.55
CA LEU A 68 -6.46 -2.20 6.88
C LEU A 68 -6.60 -1.04 7.85
N PHE A 69 -5.52 -0.28 7.99
CA PHE A 69 -5.45 0.88 8.86
C PHE A 69 -5.03 2.08 8.04
N GLN A 70 -5.90 3.06 7.98
CA GLN A 70 -5.55 4.36 7.45
C GLN A 70 -4.86 5.17 8.55
N VAL A 71 -3.62 5.57 8.28
CA VAL A 71 -2.76 6.27 9.23
C VAL A 71 -2.46 7.66 8.68
N THR A 72 -2.53 8.68 9.52
CA THR A 72 -2.02 10.02 9.20
C THR A 72 -0.71 10.26 9.92
N GLY A 73 0.11 11.15 9.36
CA GLY A 73 1.39 11.54 9.95
C GLY A 73 1.55 13.03 10.04
N ALA A 74 1.98 13.53 11.20
CA ALA A 74 2.30 14.93 11.39
C ALA A 74 3.48 15.34 10.48
N GLY A 75 3.29 16.41 9.71
CA GLY A 75 4.35 16.98 8.86
C GLY A 75 4.46 16.36 7.46
N ARG A 76 3.54 15.48 7.06
CA ARG A 76 3.47 14.97 5.70
C ARG A 76 2.93 16.05 4.74
N LYS A 77 3.67 16.35 3.66
CA LYS A 77 3.36 17.44 2.71
C LYS A 77 2.04 17.22 1.97
N HIS A 78 1.76 15.99 1.57
CA HIS A 78 0.56 15.61 0.84
C HIS A 78 -0.45 14.84 1.69
N GLY A 79 -0.42 15.04 3.02
CA GLY A 79 -1.30 14.34 3.96
C GLY A 79 -2.80 14.57 3.74
N ASP A 80 -3.18 15.70 3.11
CA ASP A 80 -4.57 16.02 2.78
C ASP A 80 -5.06 15.35 1.48
N ASP A 81 -4.16 15.02 0.57
CA ASP A 81 -4.48 14.41 -0.72
C ASP A 81 -4.32 12.88 -0.69
N VAL A 82 -3.34 12.41 0.08
CA VAL A 82 -2.89 11.02 0.06
C VAL A 82 -2.75 10.50 1.49
N GLY A 83 -3.57 9.50 1.82
CA GLY A 83 -3.45 8.77 3.08
C GLY A 83 -2.42 7.65 2.98
N THR A 84 -1.81 7.36 4.11
CA THR A 84 -1.02 6.14 4.24
C THR A 84 -1.91 5.01 4.72
N VAL A 85 -1.81 3.86 4.06
CA VAL A 85 -2.53 2.66 4.44
C VAL A 85 -1.54 1.60 4.90
N MET A 86 -1.76 1.06 6.08
CA MET A 86 -1.04 -0.10 6.60
C MET A 86 -1.94 -1.32 6.58
N CYS A 87 -1.43 -2.42 6.02
CA CYS A 87 -2.12 -3.70 6.02
C CYS A 87 -1.46 -4.66 6.99
N LEU A 88 -2.26 -5.27 7.83
CA LEU A 88 -1.87 -6.41 8.65
C LEU A 88 -2.46 -7.68 8.05
N ARG A 89 -1.70 -8.79 8.10
CA ARG A 89 -2.21 -10.11 7.76
C ARG A 89 -1.67 -11.16 8.73
N ASN A 90 -2.49 -12.14 9.03
CA ASN A 90 -2.12 -13.27 9.88
C ASN A 90 -2.86 -14.53 9.46
N SER A 91 -2.26 -15.71 9.66
CA SER A 91 -2.82 -16.99 9.23
C SER A 91 -2.59 -18.09 10.27
N HIS A 92 -3.67 -18.67 10.74
CA HIS A 92 -3.67 -19.83 11.63
C HIS A 92 -3.57 -21.17 10.88
N ASP A 93 -3.92 -21.18 9.58
CA ASP A 93 -3.80 -22.35 8.70
C ASP A 93 -2.43 -22.48 8.03
N LYS A 94 -1.44 -21.66 8.43
CA LYS A 94 -0.07 -21.62 7.90
C LYS A 94 0.03 -21.27 6.41
N ALA A 95 -1.04 -20.72 5.82
CA ALA A 95 -1.06 -20.38 4.40
C ALA A 95 -0.09 -19.26 4.04
N PHE A 96 0.15 -18.34 4.96
CA PHE A 96 1.12 -17.25 4.79
C PHE A 96 1.68 -16.80 6.15
N ARG A 97 2.75 -16.03 6.07
CA ARG A 97 3.41 -15.44 7.25
C ARG A 97 2.57 -14.29 7.81
N ALA A 98 2.63 -14.08 9.12
CA ALA A 98 2.22 -12.80 9.67
C ALA A 98 3.01 -11.69 8.99
N GLY A 99 2.36 -10.60 8.63
CA GLY A 99 3.01 -9.54 7.87
C GLY A 99 2.34 -8.20 8.03
N ILE A 100 3.16 -7.18 7.83
CA ILE A 100 2.75 -5.78 7.77
C ILE A 100 3.24 -5.26 6.42
N SER A 101 2.38 -4.59 5.71
CA SER A 101 2.74 -3.84 4.51
C SER A 101 2.15 -2.44 4.59
N ALA A 102 2.83 -1.48 4.00
CA ALA A 102 2.41 -0.09 4.01
C ALA A 102 2.61 0.55 2.65
N GLY A 103 1.83 1.58 2.36
CA GLY A 103 1.94 2.36 1.14
C GLY A 103 0.93 3.50 1.13
N ASP A 104 0.98 4.31 0.09
CA ASP A 104 0.13 5.46 -0.08
C ASP A 104 -1.11 5.17 -0.92
N ALA A 105 -2.25 5.74 -0.51
CA ALA A 105 -3.51 5.66 -1.23
C ALA A 105 -4.18 7.04 -1.28
N PRO A 106 -4.67 7.50 -2.45
CA PRO A 106 -5.45 8.72 -2.53
C PRO A 106 -6.71 8.64 -1.67
N PHE A 107 -7.00 9.69 -0.90
CA PHE A 107 -8.21 9.74 -0.04
C PHE A 107 -9.53 9.63 -0.80
N VAL A 108 -9.58 10.08 -2.04
CA VAL A 108 -10.79 10.03 -2.88
C VAL A 108 -11.15 8.64 -3.39
N CYS A 109 -10.24 7.68 -3.28
CA CYS A 109 -10.51 6.30 -3.64
C CYS A 109 -11.00 5.51 -2.41
N SER A 110 -12.30 5.24 -2.33
CA SER A 110 -12.86 4.27 -1.36
C SER A 110 -12.32 2.84 -1.50
N ASN A 111 -11.47 2.62 -2.49
CA ASN A 111 -10.79 1.37 -2.77
C ASN A 111 -9.35 1.50 -2.29
N LEU A 112 -9.09 1.04 -1.13
CA LEU A 112 -7.81 0.96 -0.42
C LEU A 112 -6.72 0.18 -1.21
N ILE A 113 -6.48 0.56 -2.46
CA ILE A 113 -5.39 0.07 -3.28
C ILE A 113 -4.23 1.04 -3.09
N PHE A 114 -3.20 0.56 -2.45
CA PHE A 114 -2.01 1.33 -2.15
C PHE A 114 -0.79 0.64 -2.76
N SER A 115 0.21 1.44 -3.05
CA SER A 115 1.52 0.95 -3.44
C SER A 115 2.19 0.33 -2.21
N ASN A 116 2.33 -0.99 -2.17
CA ASN A 116 3.05 -1.67 -1.11
C ASN A 116 4.56 -1.39 -1.23
N GLU A 117 5.02 -0.32 -0.62
CA GLU A 117 6.45 0.02 -0.61
C GLU A 117 7.22 -0.75 0.47
N ILE A 118 6.53 -1.09 1.56
CA ILE A 118 7.12 -1.77 2.72
C ILE A 118 6.40 -3.07 2.95
N VAL A 119 7.13 -4.18 2.93
CA VAL A 119 6.59 -5.51 3.23
C VAL A 119 7.48 -6.21 4.23
N LEU A 120 7.03 -6.31 5.47
CA LEU A 120 7.68 -7.09 6.51
C LEU A 120 6.84 -8.33 6.82
N GLY A 121 7.48 -9.49 6.85
CA GLY A 121 6.79 -10.75 7.16
C GLY A 121 7.63 -11.66 8.03
N ARG A 122 7.02 -12.28 9.02
CA ARG A 122 7.67 -13.22 9.92
C ARG A 122 6.94 -14.55 9.98
N ARG A 123 7.69 -15.66 9.99
CA ARG A 123 7.12 -16.99 10.25
C ARG A 123 6.73 -17.08 11.73
N HIS A 124 5.67 -17.84 12.01
CA HIS A 124 5.23 -18.18 13.35
C HIS A 124 6.21 -19.18 14.00
N THR A 125 7.26 -18.66 14.62
CA THR A 125 8.25 -19.43 15.38
C THR A 125 8.00 -19.31 16.87
N THR A 126 8.66 -20.13 17.70
CA THR A 126 8.53 -20.09 19.16
C THR A 126 8.82 -18.72 19.79
N HIS A 127 9.58 -17.87 19.10
CA HIS A 127 9.93 -16.53 19.61
C HIS A 127 9.12 -15.39 18.98
N ILE A 128 8.10 -15.70 18.18
CA ILE A 128 7.39 -14.69 17.41
C ILE A 128 6.75 -13.60 18.28
N MET A 129 6.17 -13.97 19.42
CA MET A 129 5.53 -13.00 20.33
C MET A 129 6.53 -12.02 20.94
N ARG A 130 7.75 -12.48 21.22
CA ARG A 130 8.84 -11.61 21.69
C ARG A 130 9.34 -10.66 20.60
N ASP A 131 9.37 -11.14 19.34
CA ASP A 131 9.92 -10.41 18.20
C ASP A 131 8.90 -9.45 17.57
N LEU A 132 7.60 -9.64 17.85
CA LEU A 132 6.50 -8.89 17.23
C LEU A 132 6.60 -7.37 17.43
N PRO A 133 6.86 -6.82 18.63
CA PRO A 133 7.00 -5.38 18.85
C PRO A 133 8.07 -4.75 17.97
N GLN A 134 9.21 -5.41 17.81
CA GLN A 134 10.30 -4.92 16.97
C GLN A 134 9.95 -4.91 15.47
N ILE A 135 9.15 -5.89 15.03
CA ILE A 135 8.70 -5.97 13.63
C ILE A 135 7.75 -4.81 13.34
N VAL A 136 6.81 -4.57 14.25
CA VAL A 136 5.84 -3.46 14.12
C VAL A 136 6.56 -2.12 14.14
N SER A 137 7.41 -1.87 15.13
CA SER A 137 8.18 -0.62 15.23
C SER A 137 9.06 -0.37 14.02
N ARG A 138 9.68 -1.42 13.45
CA ARG A 138 10.48 -1.31 12.22
C ARG A 138 9.60 -0.95 11.03
N ALA A 139 8.41 -1.54 10.89
CA ALA A 139 7.48 -1.21 9.81
C ALA A 139 7.07 0.26 9.85
N ILE A 140 6.76 0.77 11.04
CA ILE A 140 6.42 2.18 11.26
C ILE A 140 7.61 3.10 10.94
N GLY A 141 8.83 2.76 11.41
CA GLY A 141 10.04 3.53 11.11
C GLY A 141 10.32 3.62 9.61
N GLN A 142 10.27 2.50 8.89
CA GLN A 142 10.44 2.47 7.44
C GLN A 142 9.36 3.25 6.70
N LEU A 143 8.12 3.22 7.19
CA LEU A 143 7.04 4.01 6.64
C LEU A 143 7.35 5.51 6.72
N MET A 144 7.74 6.00 7.89
CA MET A 144 8.06 7.41 8.08
C MET A 144 9.26 7.86 7.23
N GLU A 145 10.27 7.01 7.08
CA GLU A 145 11.42 7.26 6.19
C GLU A 145 10.99 7.33 4.72
N SER A 146 10.01 6.51 4.31
CA SER A 146 9.54 6.49 2.93
C SER A 146 8.71 7.72 2.52
N TRP A 147 8.14 8.46 3.49
CA TRP A 147 7.26 9.60 3.22
C TRP A 147 7.94 10.72 2.42
N THR A 148 9.17 11.07 2.75
CA THR A 148 9.92 12.10 1.99
C THR A 148 10.07 11.68 0.52
N THR A 149 10.41 10.43 0.26
CA THR A 149 10.55 9.89 -1.10
C THR A 149 9.22 9.90 -1.83
N SER A 150 8.14 9.48 -1.14
CA SER A 150 6.79 9.47 -1.69
C SER A 150 6.28 10.88 -2.01
N ASP A 151 6.44 11.83 -1.08
CA ASP A 151 6.03 13.22 -1.28
C ASP A 151 6.79 13.87 -2.44
N ASN A 152 8.10 13.63 -2.57
CA ASN A 152 8.90 14.11 -3.70
C ASN A 152 8.43 13.49 -5.03
N ARG A 153 8.08 12.21 -5.05
CA ARG A 153 7.51 11.55 -6.24
C ARG A 153 6.17 12.16 -6.63
N ILE A 154 5.28 12.40 -5.66
CA ILE A 154 3.98 13.04 -5.91
C ILE A 154 4.18 14.45 -6.50
N ASP A 155 5.10 15.24 -5.94
CA ASP A 155 5.44 16.56 -6.48
C ASP A 155 5.95 16.47 -7.93
N SER A 156 6.87 15.57 -8.19
CA SER A 156 7.41 15.35 -9.53
C SER A 156 6.32 14.94 -10.52
N TYR A 157 5.41 14.04 -10.11
CA TYR A 157 4.33 13.58 -10.98
C TYR A 157 3.28 14.66 -11.24
N LYS A 158 2.91 15.44 -10.22
CA LYS A 158 1.97 16.57 -10.37
C LYS A 158 2.55 17.71 -11.22
N SER A 159 3.88 17.86 -11.25
CA SER A 159 4.58 18.89 -12.04
C SER A 159 4.95 18.44 -13.45
N THR A 160 4.73 17.19 -13.82
CA THR A 160 5.08 16.64 -15.13
C THR A 160 3.83 16.48 -15.98
N ASP A 161 3.59 17.44 -16.87
CA ASP A 161 2.48 17.39 -17.83
C ASP A 161 2.64 16.25 -18.83
N VAL A 162 1.52 15.63 -19.17
CA VAL A 162 1.46 14.47 -20.07
C VAL A 162 0.35 14.68 -21.09
N ASP A 163 0.71 14.72 -22.39
CA ASP A 163 -0.27 14.73 -23.46
C ASP A 163 -0.84 13.32 -23.74
N ASP A 164 -1.93 13.25 -24.50
CA ASP A 164 -2.61 11.97 -24.78
C ASP A 164 -1.69 10.96 -25.47
N ARG A 165 -0.84 11.41 -26.40
CA ARG A 165 0.09 10.52 -27.11
C ARG A 165 1.10 9.91 -26.17
N THR A 166 1.65 10.72 -25.28
CA THR A 166 2.59 10.28 -24.26
C THR A 166 1.93 9.35 -23.25
N ALA A 167 0.72 9.69 -22.79
CA ALA A 167 -0.04 8.81 -21.89
C ALA A 167 -0.27 7.42 -22.51
N HIS A 168 -0.66 7.35 -23.79
CA HIS A 168 -0.85 6.08 -24.48
C HIS A 168 0.45 5.26 -24.59
N ASP A 169 1.59 5.91 -24.86
CA ASP A 169 2.90 5.24 -24.89
C ASP A 169 3.27 4.72 -23.49
N LEU A 170 3.08 5.53 -22.46
CA LEU A 170 3.35 5.14 -21.06
C LEU A 170 2.43 3.99 -20.57
N ILE A 171 1.16 3.96 -21.01
CA ILE A 171 0.26 2.82 -20.74
C ILE A 171 0.83 1.55 -21.34
N LEU A 172 1.29 1.58 -22.59
CA LEU A 172 1.88 0.42 -23.25
C LEU A 172 3.23 0.01 -22.61
N ARG A 173 4.04 0.96 -22.17
CA ARG A 173 5.27 0.67 -21.41
C ARG A 173 4.94 0.05 -20.06
N GLY A 174 3.93 0.55 -19.35
CA GLY A 174 3.43 -0.03 -18.10
C GLY A 174 2.98 -1.48 -18.29
N TYR A 175 2.25 -1.78 -19.36
CA TYR A 175 1.90 -3.15 -19.73
C TYR A 175 3.14 -4.02 -19.95
N LYS A 176 4.11 -3.58 -20.73
CA LYS A 176 5.35 -4.31 -20.99
C LYS A 176 6.17 -4.54 -19.72
N ALA A 177 6.16 -3.60 -18.79
CA ALA A 177 6.82 -3.71 -17.50
C ALA A 177 6.07 -4.61 -16.49
N GLY A 178 4.83 -5.01 -16.79
CA GLY A 178 4.01 -5.83 -15.89
C GLY A 178 3.14 -5.05 -14.91
N ALA A 179 3.01 -3.73 -15.07
CA ALA A 179 2.15 -2.90 -14.24
C ALA A 179 0.65 -3.21 -14.47
N CYS A 180 0.26 -3.69 -15.63
CA CYS A 180 -1.10 -4.11 -15.91
C CYS A 180 -1.15 -5.33 -16.83
N GLY A 181 -2.29 -6.01 -16.83
CA GLY A 181 -2.59 -7.09 -17.78
C GLY A 181 -3.14 -6.56 -19.10
N LYS A 182 -3.09 -7.39 -20.16
CA LYS A 182 -3.58 -7.05 -21.49
C LYS A 182 -5.03 -6.54 -21.48
N THR A 183 -5.89 -7.16 -20.70
CA THR A 183 -7.32 -6.80 -20.61
C THR A 183 -7.56 -5.46 -19.90
N GLN A 184 -6.59 -4.98 -19.12
CA GLN A 184 -6.71 -3.74 -18.36
C GLN A 184 -6.27 -2.49 -19.14
N ILE A 185 -5.62 -2.65 -20.29
CA ILE A 185 -5.12 -1.51 -21.10
C ILE A 185 -6.28 -0.58 -21.50
N ALA A 186 -7.40 -1.15 -21.97
CA ALA A 186 -8.56 -0.37 -22.39
C ALA A 186 -9.20 0.38 -21.21
N ASP A 187 -9.25 -0.24 -20.04
CA ASP A 187 -9.82 0.37 -18.84
C ASP A 187 -8.94 1.52 -18.34
N ILE A 188 -7.60 1.36 -18.34
CA ILE A 188 -6.64 2.43 -17.98
C ILE A 188 -6.75 3.58 -18.98
N PHE A 189 -6.83 3.29 -20.28
CA PHE A 189 -7.05 4.30 -21.31
C PHE A 189 -8.34 5.09 -21.06
N ASN A 190 -9.44 4.41 -20.74
CA ASN A 190 -10.71 5.07 -20.41
C ASN A 190 -10.61 5.93 -19.15
N GLN A 191 -9.92 5.45 -18.10
CA GLN A 191 -9.67 6.22 -16.87
C GLN A 191 -8.81 7.45 -17.11
N TRP A 192 -7.83 7.40 -18.02
CA TRP A 192 -7.05 8.57 -18.43
C TRP A 192 -7.93 9.63 -19.09
N HIS A 193 -8.81 9.24 -20.02
CA HIS A 193 -9.64 10.18 -20.76
C HIS A 193 -10.87 10.65 -19.98
N LYS A 194 -11.40 9.82 -19.11
CA LYS A 194 -12.60 10.09 -18.30
C LYS A 194 -12.42 9.48 -16.91
N PRO A 195 -11.66 10.15 -16.03
CA PRO A 195 -11.45 9.68 -14.68
C PRO A 195 -12.76 9.66 -13.89
N GLU A 196 -12.89 8.72 -12.96
CA GLU A 196 -14.05 8.66 -12.05
C GLU A 196 -14.07 9.80 -11.03
N HIS A 197 -12.93 10.41 -10.77
CA HIS A 197 -12.77 11.49 -9.79
C HIS A 197 -12.18 12.73 -10.46
N GLU A 198 -12.82 13.88 -10.27
CA GLU A 198 -12.38 15.18 -10.81
C GLU A 198 -10.92 15.53 -10.43
N ASN A 199 -10.47 15.11 -9.25
CA ASN A 199 -9.08 15.33 -8.78
C ASN A 199 -8.01 14.68 -9.68
N PHE A 200 -8.38 13.84 -10.64
CA PHE A 200 -7.47 13.16 -11.56
C PHE A 200 -7.60 13.62 -13.02
N GLU A 201 -8.20 14.79 -13.25
CA GLU A 201 -8.30 15.42 -14.57
C GLU A 201 -7.05 16.24 -14.97
N GLY A 202 -6.01 16.25 -14.12
CA GLY A 202 -4.85 17.15 -14.20
C GLY A 202 -3.96 16.99 -15.43
N ARG A 203 -4.10 15.92 -16.24
CA ARG A 203 -3.25 15.65 -17.43
C ARG A 203 -1.77 15.65 -17.13
N ASP A 204 -1.41 15.07 -15.99
CA ASP A 204 -0.07 14.92 -15.46
C ASP A 204 0.25 13.44 -15.15
N LEU A 205 1.48 13.13 -14.75
CA LEU A 205 1.85 11.77 -14.38
C LEU A 205 1.09 11.25 -13.15
N TRP A 206 0.66 12.15 -12.24
CA TRP A 206 -0.14 11.76 -11.09
C TRP A 206 -1.52 11.25 -11.51
N SER A 207 -2.17 11.94 -12.45
CA SER A 207 -3.44 11.50 -13.04
C SER A 207 -3.28 10.16 -13.77
N LEU A 208 -2.18 9.97 -14.51
CA LEU A 208 -1.90 8.70 -15.18
C LEU A 208 -1.64 7.56 -14.19
N GLN A 209 -0.88 7.78 -13.12
CA GLN A 209 -0.69 6.80 -12.04
C GLN A 209 -2.04 6.38 -11.45
N ASN A 210 -2.92 7.35 -11.18
CA ASN A 210 -4.23 7.07 -10.62
C ASN A 210 -5.14 6.31 -11.59
N ALA A 211 -5.02 6.50 -12.89
CA ALA A 211 -5.71 5.68 -13.89
C ALA A 211 -5.32 4.19 -13.79
N PHE A 212 -4.04 3.88 -13.55
CA PHE A 212 -3.59 2.50 -13.32
C PHE A 212 -4.13 1.94 -12.01
N THR A 213 -3.97 2.69 -10.91
CA THR A 213 -4.37 2.21 -9.57
C THR A 213 -5.88 1.99 -9.49
N ASN A 214 -6.68 2.83 -10.16
CA ASN A 214 -8.11 2.66 -10.27
C ASN A 214 -8.49 1.30 -10.87
N VAL A 215 -7.83 0.90 -11.95
CA VAL A 215 -8.11 -0.36 -12.66
C VAL A 215 -7.60 -1.60 -11.91
N TRP A 216 -6.67 -1.45 -10.97
CA TRP A 216 -6.20 -2.59 -10.16
C TRP A 216 -7.18 -3.05 -9.09
N ARG A 217 -8.33 -2.38 -8.92
CA ARG A 217 -9.36 -2.68 -7.91
C ARG A 217 -9.68 -4.18 -7.86
N GLY A 218 -9.74 -4.72 -6.66
CA GLY A 218 -10.10 -6.12 -6.40
C GLY A 218 -9.00 -7.16 -6.63
N ASN A 219 -7.79 -6.77 -7.04
CA ASN A 219 -6.67 -7.70 -7.26
C ASN A 219 -5.46 -7.36 -6.39
N SER A 220 -5.61 -7.50 -5.07
CA SER A 220 -4.61 -7.09 -4.06
C SER A 220 -3.33 -7.93 -4.05
N LEU A 221 -3.33 -9.15 -4.59
CA LEU A 221 -2.20 -10.08 -4.45
C LEU A 221 -0.92 -9.63 -5.17
N ASN A 222 -1.03 -8.82 -6.22
CA ASN A 222 0.10 -8.39 -7.05
C ASN A 222 0.31 -6.87 -7.09
N VAL A 223 -0.39 -6.11 -6.25
CA VAL A 223 -0.32 -4.63 -6.28
C VAL A 223 1.09 -4.12 -6.04
N ALA A 224 1.83 -4.67 -5.09
CA ALA A 224 3.21 -4.26 -4.80
C ALA A 224 4.13 -4.38 -6.03
N ASN A 225 4.09 -5.53 -6.73
CA ASN A 225 4.91 -5.73 -7.93
C ASN A 225 4.48 -4.82 -9.08
N ARG A 226 3.18 -4.62 -9.25
CA ARG A 226 2.62 -3.72 -10.28
C ARG A 226 3.00 -2.27 -10.01
N SER A 227 2.90 -1.82 -8.76
CA SER A 227 3.32 -0.48 -8.35
C SER A 227 4.80 -0.25 -8.62
N SER A 228 5.66 -1.19 -8.20
CA SER A 228 7.10 -1.11 -8.47
C SER A 228 7.40 -1.04 -9.97
N SER A 229 6.70 -1.85 -10.79
CA SER A 229 6.84 -1.81 -12.24
C SER A 229 6.38 -0.49 -12.83
N LEU A 230 5.25 0.06 -12.35
CA LEU A 230 4.74 1.35 -12.81
C LEU A 230 5.68 2.49 -12.43
N TYR A 231 6.15 2.54 -11.19
CA TYR A 231 7.11 3.55 -10.74
C TYR A 231 8.38 3.53 -11.57
N GLY A 232 8.92 2.35 -11.90
CA GLY A 232 10.09 2.25 -12.78
C GLY A 232 9.88 2.91 -14.15
N VAL A 233 8.66 2.85 -14.70
CA VAL A 233 8.31 3.50 -15.96
C VAL A 233 8.12 5.01 -15.80
N LEU A 234 7.33 5.43 -14.79
CA LEU A 234 6.96 6.83 -14.60
C LEU A 234 8.13 7.66 -14.04
N ASP A 235 8.89 7.13 -13.07
CA ASP A 235 10.10 7.80 -12.54
C ASP A 235 11.15 8.02 -13.63
N THR A 236 11.32 7.03 -14.54
CA THR A 236 12.22 7.17 -15.69
C THR A 236 11.76 8.31 -16.62
N TYR A 237 10.47 8.43 -16.89
CA TYR A 237 9.93 9.50 -17.71
C TYR A 237 10.04 10.86 -17.01
N ALA A 238 9.68 10.97 -15.75
CA ALA A 238 9.80 12.19 -14.96
C ALA A 238 11.26 12.66 -14.87
N GLY A 239 12.20 11.75 -14.63
CA GLY A 239 13.63 12.05 -14.61
C GLY A 239 14.20 12.49 -15.96
N ALA A 240 13.69 11.97 -17.08
CA ALA A 240 14.06 12.39 -18.42
C ALA A 240 13.54 13.79 -18.80
N MET A 241 12.43 14.22 -18.14
CA MET A 241 11.82 15.55 -18.36
C MET A 241 12.36 16.60 -17.40
N ALA A 242 13.05 16.21 -16.30
CA ALA A 242 13.68 17.15 -15.39
C ALA A 242 14.76 17.96 -16.11
N PRO A 243 14.86 19.29 -15.91
CA PRO A 243 15.93 20.08 -16.52
C PRO A 243 17.29 19.52 -16.08
N GLN A 244 18.18 19.24 -17.05
CA GLN A 244 19.50 18.62 -16.84
C GLN A 244 20.52 19.52 -16.08
N GLY A 245 20.02 20.39 -15.17
CA GLY A 245 20.82 21.41 -14.49
C GLY A 245 21.34 21.07 -13.10
N GLU A 246 20.89 20.01 -12.44
CA GLU A 246 21.22 19.76 -11.03
C GLU A 246 22.02 18.48 -10.72
N LEU A 247 22.54 17.76 -11.73
CA LEU A 247 23.33 16.53 -11.49
C LEU A 247 24.85 16.75 -11.39
N VAL A 248 25.33 17.98 -11.30
CA VAL A 248 26.76 18.24 -11.14
C VAL A 248 27.02 19.16 -9.95
N GLN A 249 26.93 18.66 -8.76
CA GLN A 249 27.70 19.17 -7.61
C GLN A 249 27.54 18.24 -6.40
N ASN A 250 28.14 17.07 -6.42
CA ASN A 250 28.59 16.37 -5.20
C ASN A 250 29.56 15.22 -5.58
N ALA A 251 30.68 15.60 -6.18
CA ALA A 251 31.88 14.76 -6.26
C ALA A 251 33.11 15.67 -6.13
N SER A 252 33.46 16.00 -4.90
CA SER A 252 34.81 16.44 -4.52
C SER A 252 35.01 16.13 -3.05
#